data_107b5b19ebc8ed3aab0278748f9d7402
#
_entry.id   107b5b19ebc8ed3aab0278748f9d7402
#
_cell.length_a   1.000
_cell.length_b   1.000
_cell.length_c   1.000
_cell.angle_alpha   90.00
_cell.angle_beta   90.00
_cell.angle_gamma   90.00
#
_symmetry.space_group_name_H-M   'P 1'
#
loop_
_entity.id
_entity.type
_entity.pdbx_description
1 polymer ?
#
loop_
_entity_poly.entity_id
_entity_poly.type
_entity_poly.pdbx_seq_one_letter_code
_entity_poly.pdbx_strand_id
1 'polypeptide(L)'
;MRPIEIGLGLFIVIVSAGFAGGVGLKDLTSAAKGGDSVSGREIYVNTCIRCHGIDGTGVQSVRLVPAPADLSSPAVQNRLDGTLFKRIHEGKPNTAMGAWKHALSDEEIWDVLAYVRTLGTGSDARP
;
A
#
# COMPACT_ATOMS: atom_id res chain seq x y z
N MET A 1 -72.89 10.53 -25.90
CA MET A 1 -71.87 10.64 -24.92
C MET A 1 -70.84 9.54 -25.18
N ARG A 2 -69.69 9.90 -25.70
CA ARG A 2 -68.58 8.92 -25.98
C ARG A 2 -67.50 9.11 -24.94
N PRO A 3 -66.98 8.06 -24.30
CA PRO A 3 -65.87 8.20 -23.39
C PRO A 3 -64.56 8.38 -24.16
N ILE A 4 -63.75 9.31 -23.67
CA ILE A 4 -62.42 9.63 -24.16
C ILE A 4 -61.45 8.60 -23.58
N GLU A 5 -60.86 7.79 -24.42
CA GLU A 5 -59.76 6.88 -24.03
C GLU A 5 -58.46 7.69 -23.94
N ILE A 6 -57.95 7.87 -22.74
CA ILE A 6 -56.64 8.47 -22.51
C ILE A 6 -55.60 7.34 -22.56
N GLY A 7 -54.95 7.24 -23.74
CA GLY A 7 -53.81 6.33 -23.92
C GLY A 7 -52.60 6.80 -23.10
N LEU A 8 -52.30 6.05 -22.06
CA LEU A 8 -51.08 6.24 -21.27
C LEU A 8 -49.89 5.65 -22.03
N GLY A 9 -49.23 6.46 -22.82
CA GLY A 9 -48.00 6.09 -23.51
C GLY A 9 -46.85 5.91 -22.51
N LEU A 10 -46.47 4.66 -22.29
CA LEU A 10 -45.29 4.32 -21.50
C LEU A 10 -44.03 4.64 -22.31
N PHE A 11 -43.44 5.80 -22.08
CA PHE A 11 -42.09 6.10 -22.60
C PHE A 11 -41.05 5.30 -21.79
N ILE A 12 -40.61 4.20 -22.37
CA ILE A 12 -39.41 3.49 -21.86
C ILE A 12 -38.19 4.28 -22.36
N VAL A 13 -37.60 5.08 -21.49
CA VAL A 13 -36.29 5.68 -21.71
C VAL A 13 -35.25 4.60 -21.45
N ILE A 14 -34.74 4.00 -22.53
CA ILE A 14 -33.55 3.12 -22.42
C ILE A 14 -32.34 4.03 -22.30
N VAL A 15 -31.89 4.25 -21.07
CA VAL A 15 -30.60 4.87 -20.82
C VAL A 15 -29.53 3.79 -21.02
N SER A 16 -28.97 3.73 -22.22
CA SER A 16 -27.79 2.96 -22.53
C SER A 16 -26.57 3.68 -21.95
N ALA A 17 -26.32 3.49 -20.65
CA ALA A 17 -25.07 3.91 -20.03
C ALA A 17 -23.97 2.89 -20.37
N GLY A 18 -23.32 3.08 -21.52
CA GLY A 18 -22.04 2.46 -21.80
C GLY A 18 -20.97 3.12 -20.95
N PHE A 19 -20.74 2.62 -19.75
CA PHE A 19 -19.56 2.96 -18.95
C PHE A 19 -18.72 1.69 -18.77
N ALA A 20 -17.93 1.38 -19.81
CA ALA A 20 -16.86 0.39 -19.71
C ALA A 20 -15.61 1.07 -19.16
N GLY A 21 -15.59 1.30 -17.87
CA GLY A 21 -14.41 1.68 -17.10
C GLY A 21 -14.48 0.92 -15.78
N GLY A 22 -14.13 -0.36 -15.81
CA GLY A 22 -14.05 -1.18 -14.61
C GLY A 22 -12.88 -0.70 -13.76
N VAL A 23 -13.12 0.22 -12.82
CA VAL A 23 -12.23 0.43 -11.68
C VAL A 23 -12.28 -0.87 -10.91
N GLY A 24 -11.20 -1.63 -10.91
CA GLY A 24 -11.16 -2.92 -10.28
C GLY A 24 -11.51 -2.78 -8.79
N LEU A 25 -12.31 -3.71 -8.27
CA LEU A 25 -12.71 -3.72 -6.86
C LEU A 25 -11.50 -3.72 -5.91
N LYS A 26 -10.32 -4.10 -6.41
CA LYS A 26 -9.02 -4.02 -5.72
C LYS A 26 -8.58 -2.59 -5.42
N ASP A 27 -8.81 -1.63 -6.33
CA ASP A 27 -8.41 -0.23 -6.13
C ASP A 27 -9.21 0.44 -5.00
N LEU A 28 -10.49 0.08 -4.85
CA LEU A 28 -11.33 0.64 -3.79
C LEU A 28 -11.01 0.11 -2.40
N THR A 29 -10.44 -1.11 -2.30
CA THR A 29 -10.05 -1.70 -1.01
C THR A 29 -8.66 -1.26 -0.56
N SER A 30 -7.76 -0.95 -1.48
CA SER A 30 -6.41 -0.46 -1.18
C SER A 30 -6.44 0.94 -0.55
N ALA A 31 -7.21 1.86 -1.13
CA ALA A 31 -7.35 3.23 -0.62
C ALA A 31 -8.00 3.31 0.77
N ALA A 32 -8.81 2.32 1.15
CA ALA A 32 -9.53 2.31 2.44
C ALA A 32 -8.74 1.63 3.58
N LYS A 33 -7.62 0.97 3.32
CA LYS A 33 -6.97 0.06 4.27
C LYS A 33 -5.47 0.26 4.49
N GLY A 34 -4.88 1.31 3.94
CA GLY A 34 -3.47 1.62 4.21
C GLY A 34 -2.47 0.70 3.49
N GLY A 35 -2.72 0.38 2.22
CA GLY A 35 -1.79 -0.35 1.35
C GLY A 35 -2.05 -1.87 1.26
N ASP A 36 -1.53 -2.49 0.19
CA ASP A 36 -1.60 -3.92 -0.08
C ASP A 36 -0.27 -4.59 0.29
N SER A 37 -0.29 -5.46 1.31
CA SER A 37 0.92 -6.14 1.78
C SER A 37 1.50 -7.15 0.78
N VAL A 38 0.70 -7.67 -0.16
CA VAL A 38 1.19 -8.59 -1.18
C VAL A 38 2.04 -7.83 -2.21
N SER A 39 1.51 -6.73 -2.74
CA SER A 39 2.27 -5.81 -3.61
C SER A 39 3.48 -5.23 -2.85
N GLY A 40 3.29 -4.86 -1.59
CA GLY A 40 4.34 -4.34 -0.72
C GLY A 40 5.48 -5.32 -0.47
N ARG A 41 5.20 -6.62 -0.41
CA ARG A 41 6.24 -7.66 -0.32
C ARG A 41 7.14 -7.69 -1.55
N GLU A 42 6.55 -7.58 -2.73
CA GLU A 42 7.32 -7.53 -3.98
C GLU A 42 8.24 -6.31 -4.01
N ILE A 43 7.73 -5.14 -3.66
CA ILE A 43 8.53 -3.92 -3.55
C ILE A 43 9.64 -4.11 -2.52
N TYR A 44 9.34 -4.64 -1.33
CA TYR A 44 10.30 -4.86 -0.26
C TYR A 44 11.46 -5.74 -0.68
N VAL A 45 11.18 -6.87 -1.32
CA VAL A 45 12.19 -7.82 -1.78
C VAL A 45 13.11 -7.19 -2.84
N ASN A 46 12.59 -6.33 -3.69
CA ASN A 46 13.37 -5.69 -4.74
C ASN A 46 14.16 -4.46 -4.27
N THR A 47 13.74 -3.82 -3.17
CA THR A 47 14.30 -2.52 -2.77
C THR A 47 14.87 -2.47 -1.36
N CYS A 48 14.20 -3.07 -0.37
CA CYS A 48 14.50 -2.89 1.05
C CYS A 48 15.38 -4.00 1.65
N ILE A 49 15.25 -5.23 1.12
CA ILE A 49 15.90 -6.44 1.64
C ILE A 49 17.42 -6.31 1.76
N ARG A 50 18.06 -5.55 0.87
CA ARG A 50 19.53 -5.38 0.85
C ARG A 50 20.07 -4.81 2.16
N CYS A 51 19.30 -3.97 2.83
CA CYS A 51 19.69 -3.35 4.10
C CYS A 51 18.93 -3.92 5.29
N HIS A 52 17.62 -4.18 5.12
CA HIS A 52 16.77 -4.61 6.23
C HIS A 52 16.67 -6.13 6.40
N GLY A 53 17.16 -6.92 5.43
CA GLY A 53 17.07 -8.39 5.47
C GLY A 53 15.66 -8.89 5.12
N ILE A 54 15.55 -10.20 4.87
CA ILE A 54 14.27 -10.83 4.51
C ILE A 54 13.28 -10.82 5.69
N ASP A 55 13.79 -10.87 6.90
CA ASP A 55 13.07 -10.87 8.17
C ASP A 55 12.87 -9.46 8.77
N GLY A 56 13.42 -8.45 8.12
CA GLY A 56 13.35 -7.06 8.56
C GLY A 56 14.30 -6.67 9.71
N THR A 57 15.08 -7.60 10.23
CA THR A 57 15.94 -7.33 11.41
C THR A 57 17.15 -6.46 11.11
N GLY A 58 17.58 -6.39 9.84
CA GLY A 58 18.77 -5.64 9.44
C GLY A 58 20.10 -6.23 9.93
N VAL A 59 20.08 -7.38 10.58
CA VAL A 59 21.26 -7.99 11.22
C VAL A 59 22.40 -8.27 10.24
N GLN A 60 22.11 -8.49 8.97
CA GLN A 60 23.10 -8.73 7.91
C GLN A 60 23.84 -7.45 7.48
N SER A 61 23.31 -6.29 7.83
CA SER A 61 23.83 -4.97 7.44
C SER A 61 24.38 -4.17 8.61
N VAL A 62 24.79 -4.82 9.69
CA VAL A 62 25.34 -4.18 10.90
C VAL A 62 26.61 -3.36 10.67
N ARG A 63 27.27 -3.52 9.52
CA ARG A 63 28.42 -2.70 9.12
C ARG A 63 28.07 -1.30 8.69
N LEU A 64 26.79 -1.03 8.39
CA LEU A 64 26.31 0.33 8.11
C LEU A 64 26.29 1.14 9.41
N VAL A 65 26.70 2.39 9.34
CA VAL A 65 26.72 3.29 10.49
C VAL A 65 25.84 4.52 10.20
N PRO A 66 24.73 4.67 10.92
CA PRO A 66 24.15 3.73 11.88
C PRO A 66 23.61 2.47 11.19
N ALA A 67 23.52 1.37 11.93
CA ALA A 67 22.91 0.14 11.44
C ALA A 67 21.43 0.37 11.07
N PRO A 68 20.88 -0.40 10.09
CA PRO A 68 19.47 -0.35 9.76
C PRO A 68 18.59 -0.66 10.98
N ALA A 69 17.44 -0.01 11.05
CA ALA A 69 16.48 -0.31 12.10
C ALA A 69 15.93 -1.73 11.91
N ASP A 70 15.76 -2.45 13.02
CA ASP A 70 15.00 -3.70 13.06
C ASP A 70 13.50 -3.37 12.88
N LEU A 71 12.99 -3.69 11.68
CA LEU A 71 11.61 -3.40 11.29
C LEU A 71 10.60 -4.29 12.03
N SER A 72 11.02 -5.44 12.55
CA SER A 72 10.16 -6.35 13.32
C SER A 72 10.01 -5.92 14.77
N SER A 73 10.88 -5.02 15.24
CA SER A 73 10.94 -4.62 16.65
C SER A 73 9.72 -3.79 17.10
N PRO A 74 9.31 -3.88 18.38
CA PRO A 74 8.28 -3.01 18.94
C PRO A 74 8.60 -1.51 18.80
N ALA A 75 9.88 -1.14 18.77
CA ALA A 75 10.31 0.24 18.59
C ALA A 75 9.92 0.81 17.22
N VAL A 76 9.80 -0.03 16.19
CA VAL A 76 9.29 0.34 14.87
C VAL A 76 7.79 0.09 14.78
N GLN A 77 7.33 -1.08 15.20
CA GLN A 77 5.94 -1.51 15.03
C GLN A 77 4.93 -0.63 15.79
N ASN A 78 5.33 -0.01 16.89
CA ASN A 78 4.47 0.89 17.67
C ASN A 78 4.45 2.33 17.13
N ARG A 79 5.17 2.65 16.05
CA ARG A 79 5.11 3.98 15.44
C ARG A 79 3.87 4.13 14.60
N LEU A 80 3.38 5.38 14.49
CA LEU A 80 2.26 5.71 13.59
C LEU A 80 2.65 5.48 12.13
N ASP A 81 1.71 5.01 11.32
CA ASP A 81 1.91 4.74 9.90
C ASP A 81 2.41 5.97 9.13
N GLY A 82 1.84 7.14 9.40
CA GLY A 82 2.32 8.39 8.79
C GLY A 82 3.77 8.73 9.13
N THR A 83 4.26 8.33 10.31
CA THR A 83 5.67 8.50 10.69
C THR A 83 6.58 7.56 9.90
N LEU A 84 6.15 6.31 9.73
CA LEU A 84 6.91 5.33 8.95
C LEU A 84 6.84 5.65 7.46
N PHE A 85 5.67 6.03 6.94
CA PHE A 85 5.51 6.53 5.58
C PHE A 85 6.50 7.65 5.29
N LYS A 86 6.49 8.70 6.13
CA LYS A 86 7.42 9.82 5.99
C LYS A 86 8.87 9.37 6.02
N ARG A 87 9.21 8.37 6.85
CA ARG A 87 10.57 7.82 6.92
C ARG A 87 10.98 7.15 5.61
N ILE A 88 10.10 6.42 4.96
CA ILE A 88 10.37 5.79 3.66
C ILE A 88 10.43 6.88 2.58
N HIS A 89 9.44 7.74 2.53
CA HIS A 89 9.31 8.80 1.54
C HIS A 89 10.51 9.76 1.53
N GLU A 90 10.90 10.26 2.71
CA GLU A 90 11.96 11.29 2.87
C GLU A 90 13.36 10.68 3.12
N GLY A 91 13.43 9.40 3.47
CA GLY A 91 14.66 8.79 3.95
C GLY A 91 15.04 9.24 5.37
N LYS A 92 16.26 8.93 5.77
CA LYS A 92 16.82 9.36 7.06
C LYS A 92 18.14 10.10 6.82
N PRO A 93 18.22 11.41 7.09
CA PRO A 93 19.44 12.19 6.90
C PRO A 93 20.64 11.56 7.63
N ASN A 94 21.81 11.68 7.02
CA ASN A 94 23.07 11.14 7.54
C ASN A 94 23.09 9.62 7.76
N THR A 95 22.30 8.88 6.97
CA THR A 95 22.30 7.40 6.97
C THR A 95 22.26 6.85 5.55
N ALA A 96 22.44 5.54 5.41
CA ALA A 96 22.32 4.84 4.12
C ALA A 96 20.87 4.79 3.59
N MET A 97 19.87 5.13 4.42
CA MET A 97 18.47 5.13 3.99
C MET A 97 18.13 6.40 3.23
N GLY A 98 18.21 6.34 1.91
CA GLY A 98 17.82 7.42 1.01
C GLY A 98 16.31 7.64 0.95
N ALA A 99 15.90 8.75 0.30
CA ALA A 99 14.50 9.05 0.03
C ALA A 99 13.97 8.20 -1.12
N TRP A 100 12.83 7.55 -0.90
CA TRP A 100 12.21 6.68 -1.90
C TRP A 100 11.16 7.39 -2.77
N LYS A 101 10.73 8.59 -2.42
CA LYS A 101 9.76 9.40 -3.17
C LYS A 101 10.11 9.67 -4.64
N HIS A 102 11.35 9.45 -5.04
CA HIS A 102 11.81 9.62 -6.42
C HIS A 102 11.78 8.32 -7.22
N ALA A 103 11.57 7.18 -6.55
CA ALA A 103 11.58 5.85 -7.14
C ALA A 103 10.27 5.08 -6.92
N LEU A 104 9.50 5.44 -5.90
CA LEU A 104 8.22 4.84 -5.55
C LEU A 104 7.15 5.94 -5.49
N SER A 105 5.95 5.62 -5.96
CA SER A 105 4.75 6.44 -5.72
C SER A 105 4.32 6.37 -4.25
N ASP A 106 3.47 7.29 -3.83
CA ASP A 106 2.90 7.28 -2.48
C ASP A 106 2.12 5.99 -2.20
N GLU A 107 1.40 5.46 -3.20
CA GLU A 107 0.67 4.21 -3.10
C GLU A 107 1.62 3.03 -2.86
N GLU A 108 2.69 2.91 -3.64
CA GLU A 108 3.72 1.88 -3.46
C GLU A 108 4.42 1.99 -2.09
N ILE A 109 4.58 3.21 -1.56
CA ILE A 109 5.10 3.41 -0.20
C ILE A 109 4.11 2.91 0.85
N TRP A 110 2.80 3.12 0.66
CA TRP A 110 1.78 2.56 1.54
C TRP A 110 1.74 1.04 1.46
N ASP A 111 1.91 0.46 0.28
CA ASP A 111 1.95 -0.99 0.09
C ASP A 111 3.15 -1.61 0.82
N VAL A 112 4.35 -1.08 0.61
CA VAL A 112 5.53 -1.59 1.31
C VAL A 112 5.44 -1.40 2.82
N LEU A 113 4.79 -0.33 3.30
CA LEU A 113 4.53 -0.14 4.72
C LEU A 113 3.56 -1.19 5.27
N ALA A 114 2.52 -1.54 4.52
CA ALA A 114 1.60 -2.62 4.87
C ALA A 114 2.35 -3.96 5.03
N TYR A 115 3.30 -4.27 4.15
CA TYR A 115 4.15 -5.44 4.30
C TYR A 115 5.07 -5.35 5.53
N VAL A 116 5.70 -4.20 5.77
CA VAL A 116 6.54 -3.98 6.97
C VAL A 116 5.77 -4.26 8.27
N ARG A 117 4.46 -3.98 8.30
CA ARG A 117 3.61 -4.32 9.46
C ARG A 117 3.49 -5.82 9.69
N THR A 118 3.52 -6.63 8.65
CA THR A 118 3.48 -8.09 8.80
C THR A 118 4.73 -8.65 9.46
N LEU A 119 5.88 -8.00 9.30
CA LEU A 119 7.15 -8.43 9.92
C LEU A 119 7.08 -8.43 11.46
N GLY A 120 6.29 -7.54 12.06
CA GLY A 120 6.10 -7.48 13.52
C GLY A 120 5.24 -8.62 14.08
N THR A 121 4.43 -9.26 13.26
CA THR A 121 3.54 -10.36 13.69
C THR A 121 4.18 -11.73 13.57
N GLY A 122 5.38 -11.81 12.96
CA GLY A 122 6.08 -13.07 12.73
C GLY A 122 5.38 -14.02 11.74
N SER A 123 4.33 -13.54 11.05
CA SER A 123 3.49 -14.40 10.19
C SER A 123 4.10 -14.71 8.83
N ASP A 124 5.00 -13.88 8.30
CA ASP A 124 5.49 -14.01 6.91
C ASP A 124 7.03 -14.10 6.78
N ALA A 125 7.76 -14.19 7.88
CA ALA A 125 9.23 -14.23 7.85
C ALA A 125 9.80 -15.66 7.77
N ARG A 126 8.99 -16.67 7.51
CA ARG A 126 9.46 -18.05 7.26
C ARG A 126 9.23 -18.48 5.81
N PRO A 127 10.28 -19.03 5.16
CA PRO A 127 10.17 -19.59 3.82
C PRO A 127 9.24 -20.81 3.79
#